data_c03acc8b2c0e8acb412edcfc4a792bd2
#
_entry.id   c03acc8b2c0e8acb412edcfc4a792bd2
#
_cell.length_a   1.000
_cell.length_b   1.000
_cell.length_c   1.000
_cell.angle_alpha   90.00
_cell.angle_beta   90.00
_cell.angle_gamma   90.00
#
_symmetry.space_group_name_H-M   'P 1'
#
loop_
_entity.id
_entity.type
_entity.pdbx_description
1 polymer ?
#
loop_
_entity_poly.entity_id
_entity_poly.type
_entity_poly.pdbx_seq_one_letter_code
_entity_poly.pdbx_strand_id
1 'polypeptide(L)'
;KLLACHEKKASELHYKKQIPIRELFEEDRKALLMLPPKRFDVCRYEWLKADGYGKICMDGKHFYSTRPENANKQVLVGIRAHTVDILTEGGQVITTHRRAYGDNRTDISDYSTTLAVLMKNSGAWGNSGLRRETPDALRAYMDAQPKEKLKDCLRIMNELTSQYGFQAAASAMEMACTRGSINICDAS
;
A
#
# COMPACT_ATOMS: atom_id res chain seq x y z
N LYS A 1 -1.91 0.16 33.88
CA LYS A 1 -0.94 1.12 34.46
C LYS A 1 -1.39 2.57 34.26
N LEU A 2 -1.75 3.01 33.04
CA LEU A 2 -2.25 4.38 32.75
C LEU A 2 -3.57 4.70 33.49
N LEU A 3 -4.57 3.82 33.44
CA LEU A 3 -5.85 4.01 34.13
C LEU A 3 -5.68 4.19 35.63
N ALA A 4 -4.86 3.35 36.29
CA ALA A 4 -4.58 3.49 37.71
C ALA A 4 -3.88 4.82 38.05
N CYS A 5 -3.02 5.32 37.17
CA CYS A 5 -2.38 6.63 37.32
C CYS A 5 -3.41 7.78 37.19
N HIS A 6 -4.36 7.65 36.25
CA HIS A 6 -5.45 8.63 36.10
C HIS A 6 -6.38 8.68 37.31
N GLU A 7 -6.77 7.52 37.86
CA GLU A 7 -7.59 7.43 39.05
C GLU A 7 -6.91 8.09 40.27
N LYS A 8 -5.61 7.82 40.45
CA LYS A 8 -4.83 8.47 41.50
C LYS A 8 -4.81 9.98 41.33
N LYS A 9 -4.54 10.49 40.13
CA LYS A 9 -4.54 11.95 39.87
C LYS A 9 -5.90 12.57 40.01
N ALA A 10 -6.97 11.90 39.66
CA ALA A 10 -8.33 12.41 39.79
C ALA A 10 -8.74 12.63 41.24
N SER A 11 -8.15 11.91 42.22
CA SER A 11 -8.39 12.09 43.65
C SER A 11 -7.47 13.15 44.31
N GLU A 12 -6.45 13.63 43.60
CA GLU A 12 -5.58 14.71 44.09
C GLU A 12 -6.33 16.05 44.10
N LEU A 13 -5.91 16.94 45.02
CA LEU A 13 -6.47 18.30 45.10
C LEU A 13 -5.95 19.16 43.95
N HIS A 14 -6.84 19.90 43.32
CA HIS A 14 -6.43 20.89 42.31
C HIS A 14 -5.64 22.02 42.99
N TYR A 15 -4.47 22.33 42.42
CA TYR A 15 -3.46 23.21 43.02
C TYR A 15 -3.95 24.61 43.39
N LYS A 16 -4.94 25.17 42.71
CA LYS A 16 -5.52 26.48 43.04
C LYS A 16 -6.81 26.38 43.84
N LYS A 17 -7.72 25.49 43.44
CA LYS A 17 -9.06 25.43 43.99
C LYS A 17 -9.16 24.59 45.27
N GLN A 18 -8.14 23.79 45.59
CA GLN A 18 -8.08 22.89 46.77
C GLN A 18 -9.29 21.95 46.89
N ILE A 19 -9.86 21.59 45.74
CA ILE A 19 -10.97 20.66 45.59
C ILE A 19 -10.46 19.47 44.80
N PRO A 20 -10.91 18.21 45.07
CA PRO A 20 -10.51 17.04 44.26
C PRO A 20 -10.80 17.26 42.77
N ILE A 21 -9.84 16.91 41.91
CA ILE A 21 -9.94 17.10 40.48
C ILE A 21 -11.20 16.39 39.93
N ARG A 22 -11.58 15.26 40.52
CA ARG A 22 -12.77 14.51 40.14
C ARG A 22 -14.06 15.33 40.33
N GLU A 23 -14.17 16.09 41.40
CA GLU A 23 -15.36 16.94 41.66
C GLU A 23 -15.43 18.09 40.67
N LEU A 24 -14.30 18.73 40.39
CA LEU A 24 -14.23 19.78 39.37
C LEU A 24 -14.57 19.24 37.98
N PHE A 25 -14.16 18.02 37.67
CA PHE A 25 -14.49 17.40 36.39
C PHE A 25 -15.98 17.15 36.21
N GLU A 26 -16.73 16.87 37.30
CA GLU A 26 -18.20 16.70 37.19
C GLU A 26 -18.92 18.03 36.82
N GLU A 27 -18.37 19.17 37.21
CA GLU A 27 -18.85 20.48 36.72
C GLU A 27 -18.53 20.68 35.25
N ASP A 28 -17.29 20.45 34.85
CA ASP A 28 -16.84 20.52 33.44
C ASP A 28 -17.62 19.58 32.54
N ARG A 29 -17.92 18.35 33.03
CA ARG A 29 -18.69 17.34 32.32
C ARG A 29 -20.08 17.78 31.91
N LYS A 30 -20.74 18.59 32.75
CA LYS A 30 -22.07 19.16 32.44
C LYS A 30 -22.01 20.19 31.31
N ALA A 31 -20.86 20.85 31.13
CA ALA A 31 -20.61 21.84 30.07
C ALA A 31 -20.03 21.24 28.77
N LEU A 32 -19.64 19.96 28.79
CA LEU A 32 -19.10 19.31 27.61
C LEU A 32 -20.16 19.24 26.51
N LEU A 33 -19.75 19.61 25.31
CA LEU A 33 -20.55 19.41 24.10
C LEU A 33 -20.59 17.93 23.72
N MET A 34 -21.68 17.52 23.09
CA MET A 34 -21.76 16.19 22.51
C MET A 34 -20.67 16.01 21.47
N LEU A 35 -20.01 14.83 21.49
CA LEU A 35 -19.04 14.48 20.47
C LEU A 35 -19.70 14.46 19.09
N PRO A 36 -19.05 14.99 18.05
CA PRO A 36 -19.56 14.88 16.69
C PRO A 36 -19.81 13.42 16.33
N PRO A 37 -20.89 13.09 15.60
CA PRO A 37 -21.20 11.71 15.20
C PRO A 37 -20.10 11.11 14.31
N LYS A 38 -19.38 11.94 13.54
CA LYS A 38 -18.26 11.53 12.73
C LYS A 38 -16.94 11.83 13.47
N ARG A 39 -16.12 10.82 13.65
CA ARG A 39 -14.78 10.98 14.24
C ARG A 39 -13.92 11.89 13.36
N PHE A 40 -13.09 12.71 14.01
CA PHE A 40 -12.08 13.49 13.29
C PHE A 40 -11.14 12.54 12.54
N ASP A 41 -10.98 12.82 11.25
CA ASP A 41 -10.09 12.04 10.38
C ASP A 41 -8.68 12.61 10.44
N VAL A 42 -7.79 11.91 11.13
CA VAL A 42 -6.38 12.29 11.26
C VAL A 42 -5.64 11.83 9.99
N CYS A 43 -5.69 12.65 8.96
CA CYS A 43 -5.06 12.38 7.67
C CYS A 43 -4.36 13.63 7.15
N ARG A 44 -3.11 13.48 6.70
CA ARG A 44 -2.36 14.52 5.98
C ARG A 44 -2.49 14.23 4.50
N TYR A 45 -2.94 15.21 3.71
CA TYR A 45 -3.08 15.07 2.28
C TYR A 45 -1.91 15.75 1.56
N GLU A 46 -1.30 15.05 0.62
CA GLU A 46 -0.19 15.55 -0.20
C GLU A 46 -0.36 15.13 -1.66
N TRP A 47 0.14 15.96 -2.56
CA TRP A 47 0.28 15.61 -3.97
C TRP A 47 1.68 15.07 -4.22
N LEU A 48 1.80 13.81 -4.62
CA LEU A 48 3.07 13.18 -4.94
C LEU A 48 3.11 12.78 -6.40
N LYS A 49 4.28 12.94 -7.04
CA LYS A 49 4.46 12.51 -8.43
C LYS A 49 4.72 11.00 -8.47
N ALA A 50 3.92 10.28 -9.25
CA ALA A 50 4.18 8.88 -9.55
C ALA A 50 5.28 8.75 -10.62
N ASP A 51 6.09 7.70 -10.51
CA ASP A 51 7.10 7.33 -11.49
C ASP A 51 6.49 6.68 -12.76
N GLY A 52 7.34 6.23 -13.70
CA GLY A 52 6.91 5.56 -14.93
C GLY A 52 6.19 4.22 -14.71
N TYR A 53 6.30 3.63 -13.52
CA TYR A 53 5.61 2.41 -13.11
C TYR A 53 4.33 2.68 -12.30
N GLY A 54 3.95 3.94 -12.16
CA GLY A 54 2.78 4.32 -11.36
C GLY A 54 3.00 4.18 -9.86
N LYS A 55 4.25 4.32 -9.38
CA LYS A 55 4.58 4.29 -7.94
C LYS A 55 4.89 5.68 -7.43
N ILE A 56 4.42 6.00 -6.25
CA ILE A 56 4.83 7.18 -5.48
C ILE A 56 5.94 6.81 -4.51
N CYS A 57 6.81 7.76 -4.21
CA CYS A 57 7.86 7.62 -3.21
C CYS A 57 7.60 8.56 -2.03
N MET A 58 7.55 8.02 -0.82
CA MET A 58 7.47 8.76 0.43
C MET A 58 8.82 8.70 1.17
N ASP A 59 9.18 9.80 1.81
CA ASP A 59 10.40 9.94 2.61
C ASP A 59 11.69 9.53 1.85
N GLY A 60 11.66 9.57 0.50
CA GLY A 60 12.77 9.22 -0.39
C GLY A 60 13.09 7.71 -0.46
N LYS A 61 12.37 6.84 0.24
CA LYS A 61 12.72 5.42 0.39
C LYS A 61 11.55 4.43 0.40
N HIS A 62 10.34 4.88 0.67
CA HIS A 62 9.16 4.00 0.74
C HIS A 62 8.31 4.17 -0.51
N PHE A 63 8.25 3.13 -1.33
CA PHE A 63 7.52 3.14 -2.60
C PHE A 63 6.17 2.45 -2.43
N TYR A 64 5.12 3.06 -3.00
CA TYR A 64 3.76 2.53 -2.98
C TYR A 64 3.19 2.56 -4.39
N SER A 65 2.59 1.45 -4.81
CA SER A 65 1.92 1.41 -6.10
C SER A 65 0.64 2.24 -6.08
N THR A 66 0.35 2.88 -7.20
CA THR A 66 -0.91 3.54 -7.46
C THR A 66 -1.67 2.78 -8.55
N ARG A 67 -2.20 3.44 -9.57
CA ARG A 67 -2.76 2.80 -10.76
C ARG A 67 -1.86 3.03 -11.97
N PRO A 68 -1.88 2.14 -12.99
CA PRO A 68 -1.10 2.31 -14.22
C PRO A 68 -1.37 3.65 -14.92
N GLU A 69 -2.60 4.15 -14.82
CA GLU A 69 -3.03 5.43 -15.42
C GLU A 69 -2.38 6.64 -14.76
N ASN A 70 -1.83 6.46 -13.56
CA ASN A 70 -1.15 7.50 -12.79
C ASN A 70 0.34 7.63 -13.12
N ALA A 71 0.87 6.78 -14.00
CA ALA A 71 2.28 6.87 -14.39
C ALA A 71 2.66 8.28 -14.85
N ASN A 72 3.72 8.83 -14.25
CA ASN A 72 4.24 10.19 -14.46
C ASN A 72 3.28 11.34 -14.12
N LYS A 73 2.16 11.08 -13.42
CA LYS A 73 1.18 12.08 -13.00
C LYS A 73 1.32 12.41 -11.51
N GLN A 74 0.71 13.52 -11.13
CA GLN A 74 0.48 13.88 -9.72
C GLN A 74 -0.67 13.04 -9.18
N VAL A 75 -0.50 12.52 -7.97
CA VAL A 75 -1.48 11.65 -7.29
C VAL A 75 -1.75 12.23 -5.90
N LEU A 76 -3.02 12.35 -5.54
CA LEU A 76 -3.41 12.74 -4.20
C LEU A 76 -3.23 11.56 -3.25
N VAL A 77 -2.53 11.79 -2.15
CA VAL A 77 -2.17 10.77 -1.16
C VAL A 77 -2.63 11.21 0.21
N GLY A 78 -3.39 10.35 0.89
CA GLY A 78 -3.79 10.50 2.28
C GLY A 78 -2.85 9.72 3.20
N ILE A 79 -2.11 10.43 4.05
CA ILE A 79 -1.10 9.83 4.92
C ILE A 79 -1.64 9.77 6.35
N ARG A 80 -1.80 8.56 6.85
CA ARG A 80 -2.25 8.27 8.22
C ARG A 80 -1.13 7.64 9.04
N ALA A 81 -1.39 7.41 10.33
CA ALA A 81 -0.41 6.76 11.21
C ALA A 81 -0.01 5.36 10.72
N HIS A 82 -0.93 4.56 10.19
CA HIS A 82 -0.66 3.16 9.83
C HIS A 82 -0.95 2.83 8.37
N THR A 83 -1.55 3.76 7.63
CA THR A 83 -1.94 3.55 6.23
C THR A 83 -1.57 4.73 5.35
N VAL A 84 -1.44 4.43 4.06
CA VAL A 84 -1.27 5.38 2.97
C VAL A 84 -2.39 5.11 1.99
N ASP A 85 -3.28 6.08 1.83
CA ASP A 85 -4.41 6.00 0.92
C ASP A 85 -4.06 6.70 -0.39
N ILE A 86 -4.22 6.01 -1.50
CA ILE A 86 -4.12 6.59 -2.84
C ILE A 86 -5.52 7.04 -3.25
N LEU A 87 -5.65 8.31 -3.63
CA LEU A 87 -6.97 8.90 -3.89
C LEU A 87 -7.07 9.41 -5.34
N THR A 88 -8.31 9.49 -5.82
CA THR A 88 -8.65 10.26 -7.02
C THR A 88 -8.54 11.76 -6.72
N GLU A 89 -8.54 12.60 -7.75
CA GLU A 89 -8.63 14.06 -7.61
C GLU A 89 -9.87 14.48 -6.81
N GLY A 90 -10.96 13.72 -6.91
CA GLY A 90 -12.19 13.93 -6.15
C GLY A 90 -12.16 13.42 -4.71
N GLY A 91 -11.01 12.92 -4.22
CA GLY A 91 -10.84 12.45 -2.85
C GLY A 91 -11.38 11.05 -2.56
N GLN A 92 -11.78 10.28 -3.57
CA GLN A 92 -12.21 8.89 -3.39
C GLN A 92 -10.98 7.97 -3.28
N VAL A 93 -10.99 7.07 -2.31
CA VAL A 93 -9.91 6.10 -2.11
C VAL A 93 -9.89 5.08 -3.24
N ILE A 94 -8.74 4.98 -3.92
CA ILE A 94 -8.45 4.01 -4.97
C ILE A 94 -7.91 2.71 -4.38
N THR A 95 -6.91 2.85 -3.52
CA THR A 95 -6.29 1.74 -2.78
C THR A 95 -5.67 2.24 -1.49
N THR A 96 -5.54 1.35 -0.51
CA THR A 96 -4.93 1.62 0.78
C THR A 96 -3.77 0.66 1.00
N HIS A 97 -2.61 1.20 1.33
CA HIS A 97 -1.43 0.43 1.67
C HIS A 97 -1.12 0.55 3.16
N ARG A 98 -0.48 -0.48 3.71
CA ARG A 98 0.13 -0.37 5.04
C ARG A 98 1.33 0.58 4.96
N ARG A 99 1.39 1.57 5.86
CA ARG A 99 2.51 2.51 5.91
C ARG A 99 3.78 1.82 6.39
N ALA A 100 4.85 1.98 5.63
CA ALA A 100 6.20 1.57 6.02
C ALA A 100 6.88 2.68 6.84
N TYR A 101 7.77 2.25 7.70
CA TYR A 101 8.61 3.10 8.53
C TYR A 101 10.05 2.57 8.55
N GLY A 102 10.97 3.42 9.00
CA GLY A 102 12.38 3.06 9.14
C GLY A 102 13.25 3.59 8.01
N ASP A 103 14.52 3.22 8.03
CA ASP A 103 15.53 3.76 7.12
C ASP A 103 15.78 2.92 5.89
N ASN A 104 15.30 1.70 5.88
CA ASN A 104 15.47 0.79 4.74
C ASN A 104 14.49 1.14 3.62
N ARG A 105 14.96 1.02 2.38
CA ARG A 105 14.09 1.11 1.21
C ARG A 105 13.06 -0.02 1.23
N THR A 106 11.79 0.33 1.08
CA THR A 106 10.69 -0.63 0.99
C THR A 106 9.88 -0.37 -0.28
N ASP A 107 9.36 -1.42 -0.88
CA ASP A 107 8.47 -1.38 -2.03
C ASP A 107 7.18 -2.13 -1.68
N ILE A 108 6.11 -1.37 -1.43
CA ILE A 108 4.78 -1.89 -1.12
C ILE A 108 3.96 -1.75 -2.38
N SER A 109 4.12 -2.75 -3.26
CA SER A 109 3.47 -2.75 -4.56
C SER A 109 2.25 -3.68 -4.55
N ASP A 110 1.17 -3.16 -5.11
CA ASP A 110 0.18 -4.01 -5.74
C ASP A 110 0.75 -4.44 -7.10
N TYR A 111 1.13 -5.70 -7.20
CA TYR A 111 1.77 -6.25 -8.39
C TYR A 111 0.87 -6.20 -9.63
N SER A 112 -0.46 -6.18 -9.46
CA SER A 112 -1.41 -6.03 -10.57
C SER A 112 -1.20 -4.71 -11.32
N THR A 113 -0.94 -3.64 -10.59
CA THR A 113 -0.62 -2.32 -11.17
C THR A 113 0.66 -2.36 -11.99
N THR A 114 1.72 -2.95 -11.43
CA THR A 114 3.01 -3.09 -12.12
C THR A 114 2.89 -3.97 -13.37
N LEU A 115 2.18 -5.10 -13.25
CA LEU A 115 1.92 -6.03 -14.36
C LEU A 115 1.15 -5.34 -15.50
N ALA A 116 0.12 -4.55 -15.18
CA ALA A 116 -0.63 -3.81 -16.18
C ALA A 116 0.24 -2.81 -16.97
N VAL A 117 1.21 -2.15 -16.31
CA VAL A 117 2.20 -1.29 -17.00
C VAL A 117 3.12 -2.11 -17.88
N LEU A 118 3.64 -3.25 -17.39
CA LEU A 118 4.55 -4.13 -18.12
C LEU A 118 3.88 -4.79 -19.33
N MET A 119 2.58 -5.12 -19.24
CA MET A 119 1.82 -5.62 -20.40
C MET A 119 1.74 -4.61 -21.54
N LYS A 120 1.65 -3.31 -21.22
CA LYS A 120 1.70 -2.24 -22.24
C LYS A 120 3.10 -2.03 -22.79
N ASN A 121 4.12 -2.15 -21.94
CA ASN A 121 5.53 -1.97 -22.29
C ASN A 121 6.40 -3.10 -21.71
N SER A 122 6.38 -4.25 -22.35
CA SER A 122 7.14 -5.44 -21.93
C SER A 122 8.67 -5.23 -21.95
N GLY A 123 9.18 -4.25 -22.71
CA GLY A 123 10.59 -3.87 -22.68
C GLY A 123 11.08 -3.31 -21.34
N ALA A 124 10.16 -2.83 -20.50
CA ALA A 124 10.50 -2.35 -19.16
C ALA A 124 10.73 -3.49 -18.14
N TRP A 125 10.46 -4.75 -18.51
CA TRP A 125 10.62 -5.92 -17.64
C TRP A 125 12.01 -5.99 -17.01
N GLY A 126 13.06 -5.85 -17.81
CA GLY A 126 14.46 -5.99 -17.36
C GLY A 126 14.83 -5.10 -16.17
N ASN A 127 14.22 -3.91 -16.09
CA ASN A 127 14.47 -2.91 -15.04
C ASN A 127 13.38 -2.86 -13.97
N SER A 128 12.35 -3.70 -14.08
CA SER A 128 11.21 -3.66 -13.15
C SER A 128 11.55 -4.23 -11.77
N GLY A 129 10.93 -3.67 -10.74
CA GLY A 129 10.97 -4.24 -9.38
C GLY A 129 10.34 -5.64 -9.34
N LEU A 130 9.30 -5.87 -10.16
CA LEU A 130 8.61 -7.16 -10.25
C LEU A 130 9.55 -8.29 -10.67
N ARG A 131 10.46 -8.03 -11.63
CA ARG A 131 11.47 -9.00 -12.05
C ARG A 131 12.36 -9.47 -10.90
N ARG A 132 12.68 -8.59 -9.94
CA ARG A 132 13.48 -8.94 -8.76
C ARG A 132 12.73 -9.82 -7.77
N GLU A 133 11.42 -9.64 -7.68
CA GLU A 133 10.53 -10.41 -6.79
C GLU A 133 10.10 -11.75 -7.44
N THR A 134 10.37 -11.93 -8.73
CA THR A 134 10.03 -13.17 -9.45
C THR A 134 11.06 -14.26 -9.11
N PRO A 135 10.62 -15.50 -8.81
CA PRO A 135 11.50 -16.65 -8.55
C PRO A 135 12.52 -16.86 -9.65
N ASP A 136 13.71 -17.34 -9.28
CA ASP A 136 14.87 -17.38 -10.17
C ASP A 136 14.65 -18.19 -11.45
N ALA A 137 14.01 -19.37 -11.35
CA ALA A 137 13.74 -20.22 -12.51
C ALA A 137 12.75 -19.57 -13.48
N LEU A 138 11.67 -18.98 -12.96
CA LEU A 138 10.69 -18.26 -13.76
C LEU A 138 11.29 -17.00 -14.37
N ARG A 139 12.10 -16.26 -13.62
CA ARG A 139 12.79 -15.07 -14.11
C ARG A 139 13.72 -15.40 -15.26
N ALA A 140 14.56 -16.43 -15.12
CA ALA A 140 15.44 -16.88 -16.18
C ALA A 140 14.68 -17.31 -17.45
N TYR A 141 13.55 -18.00 -17.26
CA TYR A 141 12.67 -18.36 -18.37
C TYR A 141 12.12 -17.12 -19.07
N MET A 142 11.57 -16.15 -18.32
CA MET A 142 10.97 -14.92 -18.88
C MET A 142 12.03 -14.04 -19.56
N ASP A 143 13.24 -13.96 -19.01
CA ASP A 143 14.35 -13.19 -19.59
C ASP A 143 14.81 -13.74 -20.94
N ALA A 144 14.68 -15.05 -21.14
CA ALA A 144 15.03 -15.72 -22.40
C ALA A 144 13.94 -15.62 -23.49
N GLN A 145 12.74 -15.14 -23.14
CA GLN A 145 11.64 -15.09 -24.12
C GLN A 145 11.76 -13.88 -25.08
N PRO A 146 11.36 -14.05 -26.35
CA PRO A 146 11.14 -12.92 -27.23
C PRO A 146 10.00 -12.03 -26.70
N LYS A 147 10.03 -10.75 -27.10
CA LYS A 147 9.14 -9.70 -26.56
C LYS A 147 7.65 -10.06 -26.56
N GLU A 148 7.18 -10.76 -27.59
CA GLU A 148 5.78 -11.16 -27.70
C GLU A 148 5.43 -12.25 -26.69
N LYS A 149 6.23 -13.29 -26.58
CA LYS A 149 6.04 -14.35 -25.58
C LYS A 149 6.19 -13.83 -24.14
N LEU A 150 7.12 -12.91 -23.93
CA LEU A 150 7.23 -12.23 -22.62
C LEU A 150 5.94 -11.50 -22.27
N LYS A 151 5.32 -10.82 -23.24
CA LYS A 151 4.03 -10.13 -23.04
C LYS A 151 2.90 -11.12 -22.66
N ASP A 152 2.89 -12.30 -23.29
CA ASP A 152 1.92 -13.34 -22.93
C ASP A 152 2.17 -13.91 -21.54
N CYS A 153 3.42 -14.15 -21.15
CA CYS A 153 3.78 -14.53 -19.78
C CYS A 153 3.31 -13.48 -18.76
N LEU A 154 3.51 -12.20 -19.05
CA LEU A 154 3.07 -11.11 -18.18
C LEU A 154 1.53 -11.03 -18.09
N ARG A 155 0.80 -11.34 -19.17
CA ARG A 155 -0.67 -11.39 -19.17
C ARG A 155 -1.18 -12.51 -18.27
N ILE A 156 -0.64 -13.72 -18.40
CA ILE A 156 -0.98 -14.87 -17.55
C ILE A 156 -0.66 -14.56 -16.08
N MET A 157 0.53 -14.02 -15.82
CA MET A 157 0.94 -13.62 -14.48
C MET A 157 -0.04 -12.61 -13.87
N ASN A 158 -0.51 -11.63 -14.66
CA ASN A 158 -1.49 -10.64 -14.21
C ASN A 158 -2.84 -11.27 -13.88
N GLU A 159 -3.31 -12.19 -14.71
CA GLU A 159 -4.58 -12.89 -14.52
C GLU A 159 -4.56 -13.76 -13.26
N LEU A 160 -3.52 -14.56 -13.10
CA LEU A 160 -3.34 -15.37 -11.89
C LEU A 160 -3.14 -14.51 -10.64
N THR A 161 -2.40 -13.40 -10.75
CA THR A 161 -2.19 -12.46 -9.62
C THR A 161 -3.50 -11.84 -9.17
N SER A 162 -4.38 -11.50 -10.09
CA SER A 162 -5.70 -10.93 -9.75
C SER A 162 -6.61 -11.89 -9.01
N GLN A 163 -6.45 -13.20 -9.24
CA GLN A 163 -7.29 -14.26 -8.64
C GLN A 163 -6.70 -14.81 -7.34
N TYR A 164 -5.39 -15.02 -7.29
CA TYR A 164 -4.72 -15.79 -6.22
C TYR A 164 -3.60 -15.02 -5.51
N GLY A 165 -3.32 -13.81 -5.94
CA GLY A 165 -2.19 -13.01 -5.46
C GLY A 165 -0.86 -13.39 -6.12
N PHE A 166 0.10 -12.45 -6.08
CA PHE A 166 1.36 -12.57 -6.83
C PHE A 166 2.20 -13.79 -6.42
N GLN A 167 2.32 -14.09 -5.14
CA GLN A 167 3.16 -15.20 -4.67
C GLN A 167 2.66 -16.55 -5.19
N ALA A 168 1.35 -16.77 -5.13
CA ALA A 168 0.75 -17.99 -5.64
C ALA A 168 0.89 -18.09 -7.17
N ALA A 169 0.65 -16.99 -7.89
CA ALA A 169 0.82 -16.90 -9.34
C ALA A 169 2.26 -17.21 -9.77
N ALA A 170 3.24 -16.57 -9.12
CA ALA A 170 4.66 -16.77 -9.43
C ALA A 170 5.10 -18.20 -9.15
N SER A 171 4.69 -18.80 -8.02
CA SER A 171 5.03 -20.20 -7.70
C SER A 171 4.38 -21.20 -8.67
N ALA A 172 3.14 -20.98 -9.07
CA ALA A 172 2.47 -21.83 -10.05
C ALA A 172 3.15 -21.77 -11.42
N MET A 173 3.50 -20.57 -11.87
CA MET A 173 4.23 -20.38 -13.13
C MET A 173 5.64 -20.98 -13.09
N GLU A 174 6.35 -20.85 -11.95
CA GLU A 174 7.66 -21.48 -11.76
C GLU A 174 7.58 -23.02 -11.87
N MET A 175 6.58 -23.62 -11.22
CA MET A 175 6.36 -25.06 -11.34
C MET A 175 6.04 -25.48 -12.77
N ALA A 176 5.27 -24.69 -13.51
CA ALA A 176 4.97 -24.95 -14.90
C ALA A 176 6.23 -24.84 -15.80
N CYS A 177 7.10 -23.83 -15.55
CA CYS A 177 8.38 -23.71 -16.22
C CYS A 177 9.27 -24.93 -16.02
N THR A 178 9.43 -25.38 -14.78
CA THR A 178 10.30 -26.52 -14.44
C THR A 178 9.80 -27.85 -15.00
N ARG A 179 8.48 -27.98 -15.18
CA ARG A 179 7.85 -29.17 -15.79
C ARG A 179 7.81 -29.15 -17.34
N GLY A 180 8.30 -28.08 -17.94
CA GLY A 180 8.26 -27.93 -19.42
C GLY A 180 6.85 -27.75 -20.01
N SER A 181 5.85 -27.43 -19.19
CA SER A 181 4.44 -27.37 -19.55
C SER A 181 3.87 -25.96 -19.68
N ILE A 182 4.69 -24.93 -19.86
CA ILE A 182 4.14 -23.63 -20.27
C ILE A 182 3.91 -23.66 -21.79
N ASN A 183 2.86 -24.32 -22.21
CA ASN A 183 2.20 -24.04 -23.48
C ASN A 183 1.08 -23.04 -23.22
N ILE A 184 1.38 -21.78 -23.46
CA ILE A 184 0.48 -20.63 -23.25
C ILE A 184 -0.76 -20.67 -24.17
N CYS A 185 -0.81 -21.61 -25.10
CA CYS A 185 -1.89 -21.78 -26.06
C CYS A 185 -3.11 -22.58 -25.53
N ASP A 186 -3.02 -23.21 -24.37
CA ASP A 186 -4.08 -24.10 -23.86
C ASP A 186 -4.90 -23.49 -22.69
N ALA A 187 -4.76 -22.19 -22.43
CA ALA A 187 -5.51 -21.49 -21.39
C ALA A 187 -6.59 -20.54 -21.97
N SER A 188 -7.20 -20.90 -23.08
CA SER A 188 -8.38 -20.20 -23.64
C SER A 188 -9.65 -20.99 -23.41
#